data_78d323fa4c2d8e15a7b9b8fa28e12a5b
#
_entry.id   78d323fa4c2d8e15a7b9b8fa28e12a5b
#
_cell.length_a   1.000
_cell.length_b   1.000
_cell.length_c   1.000
_cell.angle_alpha   90.00
_cell.angle_beta   90.00
_cell.angle_gamma   90.00
#
_symmetry.space_group_name_H-M   'P 1'
#
loop_
_entity.id
_entity.type
_entity.pdbx_description
1 polymer ?
#
loop_
_entity_poly.entity_id
_entity_poly.type
_entity_poly.pdbx_seq_one_letter_code
_entity_poly.pdbx_strand_id
1 'polypeptide(L)'
;MNLVAYDIIFLVLFLAFISFFLFTKKKNLKKEGLLYLYRTEWGIKLINRIGNKYPKTMKILSYLSVGCGYILMVGVFYLVYTIVKIYLFVPDAVRAIKVPPIMPLVPYLPQVFKLDFLPPFYFTYWILIIAVIAITHEMAHGIFAAYNKIKIKKTGFGFFPFFLPIFLAAFVELDEKIMSKKENFAQRAVLSAGTFANILTAILFFGILILFFFSSFSASGVIYDSYAISAVSIAGITSINNISVNNPTYTEFVGLLEKEGINNLSVGHKSYFLTKELIEIQDGDDGLFVYDSAPAIKANLSSIITEIEGVRIYNTNVLAEELSKYSPGDEILVKTVYDDGIIENKIILEENPSIPGTAWLGIAFLSQESSGFFGKIIGTLSFKESHVYYEPKFDGVSVFIYNLLWWLVLISLSVALINMLPVGIFDGGRFLYLTVLALTKNEKISKKVFVISTKFFLFLLLLLLVFWAISFF
;
A
#
# COMPACT_ATOMS: atom_id res chain seq x y z
N MET A 1 2.58 -10.74 22.72
CA MET A 1 2.07 -12.01 22.13
C MET A 1 2.78 -12.23 20.80
N ASN A 2 3.41 -13.40 20.58
CA ASN A 2 4.13 -13.64 19.31
C ASN A 2 3.13 -14.00 18.20
N LEU A 3 2.58 -12.99 17.52
CA LEU A 3 1.60 -13.14 16.42
C LEU A 3 2.11 -14.07 15.31
N VAL A 4 3.41 -14.01 15.01
CA VAL A 4 4.02 -14.84 13.96
C VAL A 4 3.93 -16.32 14.31
N ALA A 5 4.16 -16.71 15.58
CA ALA A 5 4.05 -18.10 16.00
C ALA A 5 2.62 -18.64 15.83
N TYR A 6 1.60 -17.88 16.22
CA TYR A 6 0.20 -18.27 16.01
C TYR A 6 -0.16 -18.36 14.54
N ASP A 7 0.32 -17.46 13.71
CA ASP A 7 0.07 -17.47 12.27
C ASP A 7 0.70 -18.69 11.58
N ILE A 8 1.93 -19.07 11.98
CA ILE A 8 2.60 -20.28 11.48
C ILE A 8 1.86 -21.56 11.93
N ILE A 9 1.39 -21.60 13.18
CA ILE A 9 0.58 -22.73 13.66
C ILE A 9 -0.70 -22.84 12.83
N PHE A 10 -1.38 -21.73 12.58
CA PHE A 10 -2.58 -21.71 11.75
C PHE A 10 -2.29 -22.16 10.32
N LEU A 11 -1.19 -21.72 9.72
CA LEU A 11 -0.72 -22.18 8.40
C LEU A 11 -0.57 -23.71 8.37
N VAL A 12 0.12 -24.30 9.35
CA VAL A 12 0.34 -25.74 9.42
C VAL A 12 -0.99 -26.51 9.56
N LEU A 13 -1.88 -26.03 10.45
CA LEU A 13 -3.20 -26.63 10.64
C LEU A 13 -4.06 -26.52 9.36
N PHE A 14 -4.02 -25.38 8.69
CA PHE A 14 -4.73 -25.18 7.43
C PHE A 14 -4.22 -26.11 6.33
N LEU A 15 -2.90 -26.26 6.19
CA LEU A 15 -2.29 -27.17 5.22
C LEU A 15 -2.66 -28.63 5.51
N ALA A 16 -2.65 -29.04 6.77
CA ALA A 16 -3.08 -30.38 7.19
C ALA A 16 -4.56 -30.61 6.85
N PHE A 17 -5.42 -29.62 7.14
CA PHE A 17 -6.86 -29.67 6.82
C PHE A 17 -7.10 -29.78 5.31
N ILE A 18 -6.46 -28.94 4.50
CA ILE A 18 -6.62 -28.98 3.03
C ILE A 18 -6.09 -30.29 2.46
N SER A 19 -4.95 -30.77 2.93
CA SER A 19 -4.40 -32.06 2.49
C SER A 19 -5.35 -33.24 2.83
N PHE A 20 -5.90 -33.25 4.02
CA PHE A 20 -6.91 -34.23 4.44
C PHE A 20 -8.19 -34.14 3.60
N PHE A 21 -8.67 -32.88 3.35
CA PHE A 21 -9.84 -32.65 2.50
C PHE A 21 -9.62 -33.15 1.07
N LEU A 22 -8.49 -32.82 0.45
CA LEU A 22 -8.16 -33.26 -0.91
C LEU A 22 -8.04 -34.79 -0.99
N PHE A 23 -7.45 -35.43 0.04
CA PHE A 23 -7.35 -36.87 0.11
C PHE A 23 -8.72 -37.54 0.21
N THR A 24 -9.60 -37.05 1.11
CA THR A 24 -10.94 -37.63 1.34
C THR A 24 -11.89 -37.37 0.16
N LYS A 25 -11.75 -36.26 -0.53
CA LYS A 25 -12.61 -35.85 -1.66
C LYS A 25 -11.99 -36.12 -3.03
N LYS A 26 -10.94 -36.93 -3.13
CA LYS A 26 -10.19 -37.23 -4.36
C LYS A 26 -11.09 -37.65 -5.53
N LYS A 27 -12.19 -38.37 -5.27
CA LYS A 27 -13.16 -38.81 -6.29
C LYS A 27 -13.93 -37.63 -6.94
N ASN A 28 -14.08 -36.51 -6.25
CA ASN A 28 -14.83 -35.35 -6.70
C ASN A 28 -13.92 -34.28 -7.31
N LEU A 29 -12.61 -34.50 -7.34
CA LEU A 29 -11.63 -33.59 -7.92
C LEU A 29 -11.48 -33.89 -9.41
N LYS A 30 -11.61 -32.87 -10.23
CA LYS A 30 -11.33 -32.95 -11.67
C LYS A 30 -10.08 -32.13 -11.98
N LYS A 31 -9.12 -32.77 -12.64
CA LYS A 31 -7.91 -32.07 -13.10
C LYS A 31 -8.24 -31.28 -14.36
N GLU A 32 -7.98 -29.98 -14.34
CA GLU A 32 -8.05 -29.08 -15.51
C GLU A 32 -6.77 -28.26 -15.62
N GLY A 33 -5.93 -28.60 -16.60
CA GLY A 33 -4.60 -28.04 -16.75
C GLY A 33 -3.74 -28.31 -15.52
N LEU A 34 -3.27 -27.25 -14.84
CA LEU A 34 -2.45 -27.31 -13.61
C LEU A 34 -3.28 -27.31 -12.34
N LEU A 35 -4.60 -27.16 -12.41
CA LEU A 35 -5.49 -27.04 -11.24
C LEU A 35 -6.30 -28.31 -11.02
N TYR A 36 -6.58 -28.59 -9.74
CA TYR A 36 -7.60 -29.54 -9.31
C TYR A 36 -8.84 -28.76 -8.90
N LEU A 37 -9.96 -29.01 -9.57
CA LEU A 37 -11.22 -28.34 -9.34
C LEU A 37 -12.14 -29.24 -8.49
N TYR A 38 -12.53 -28.74 -7.33
CA TYR A 38 -13.61 -29.32 -6.54
C TYR A 38 -14.93 -28.69 -6.95
N ARG A 39 -15.75 -29.43 -7.72
CA ARG A 39 -17.00 -28.93 -8.30
C ARG A 39 -18.18 -29.24 -7.37
N THR A 40 -18.99 -28.22 -7.14
CA THR A 40 -20.20 -28.30 -6.30
C THR A 40 -21.38 -27.60 -6.99
N GLU A 41 -22.54 -27.65 -6.35
CA GLU A 41 -23.71 -26.84 -6.71
C GLU A 41 -24.06 -25.83 -5.61
N TRP A 42 -23.17 -25.72 -4.62
CA TRP A 42 -23.35 -24.82 -3.47
C TRP A 42 -23.37 -23.37 -3.95
N GLY A 43 -24.36 -22.62 -3.46
CA GLY A 43 -24.52 -21.21 -3.84
C GLY A 43 -25.32 -20.97 -5.12
N ILE A 44 -25.51 -21.95 -6.05
CA ILE A 44 -26.21 -21.74 -7.33
C ILE A 44 -27.65 -21.26 -7.09
N LYS A 45 -28.37 -21.82 -6.10
CA LYS A 45 -29.74 -21.40 -5.76
C LYS A 45 -29.77 -19.95 -5.30
N LEU A 46 -28.81 -19.52 -4.48
CA LEU A 46 -28.70 -18.15 -3.97
C LEU A 46 -28.40 -17.18 -5.13
N ILE A 47 -27.42 -17.48 -5.96
CA ILE A 47 -27.03 -16.70 -7.14
C ILE A 47 -28.23 -16.48 -8.08
N ASN A 48 -28.93 -17.57 -8.42
CA ASN A 48 -30.12 -17.51 -9.27
C ASN A 48 -31.27 -16.70 -8.62
N ARG A 49 -31.45 -16.82 -7.30
CA ARG A 49 -32.46 -16.06 -6.56
C ARG A 49 -32.19 -14.57 -6.63
N ILE A 50 -30.94 -14.14 -6.36
CA ILE A 50 -30.55 -12.73 -6.36
C ILE A 50 -30.66 -12.16 -7.79
N GLY A 51 -30.07 -12.83 -8.79
CA GLY A 51 -30.07 -12.36 -10.17
C GLY A 51 -31.45 -12.22 -10.79
N ASN A 52 -32.43 -13.04 -10.38
CA ASN A 52 -33.79 -13.00 -10.94
C ASN A 52 -34.79 -12.16 -10.13
N LYS A 53 -34.50 -11.87 -8.82
CA LYS A 53 -35.47 -11.24 -7.91
C LYS A 53 -35.65 -9.74 -8.19
N TYR A 54 -34.59 -9.04 -8.58
CA TYR A 54 -34.57 -7.57 -8.69
C TYR A 54 -34.16 -7.08 -10.09
N PRO A 55 -34.99 -7.30 -11.15
CA PRO A 55 -34.57 -7.02 -12.52
C PRO A 55 -34.26 -5.55 -12.79
N LYS A 56 -35.00 -4.60 -12.15
CA LYS A 56 -34.74 -3.16 -12.31
C LYS A 56 -33.38 -2.77 -11.73
N THR A 57 -33.07 -3.24 -10.52
CA THR A 57 -31.78 -3.02 -9.87
C THR A 57 -30.65 -3.64 -10.66
N MET A 58 -30.81 -4.88 -11.13
CA MET A 58 -29.81 -5.57 -11.93
C MET A 58 -29.55 -4.86 -13.27
N LYS A 59 -30.56 -4.24 -13.88
CA LYS A 59 -30.37 -3.41 -15.05
C LYS A 59 -29.46 -2.21 -14.76
N ILE A 60 -29.70 -1.48 -13.67
CA ILE A 60 -28.86 -0.33 -13.26
C ILE A 60 -27.45 -0.79 -12.95
N LEU A 61 -27.29 -1.85 -12.14
CA LEU A 61 -25.99 -2.41 -11.80
C LEU A 61 -25.20 -2.89 -13.04
N SER A 62 -25.88 -3.37 -14.09
CA SER A 62 -25.23 -3.75 -15.34
C SER A 62 -24.60 -2.55 -16.05
N TYR A 63 -25.26 -1.39 -16.09
CA TYR A 63 -24.66 -0.17 -16.64
C TYR A 63 -23.49 0.32 -15.78
N LEU A 64 -23.66 0.33 -14.48
CA LEU A 64 -22.60 0.73 -13.54
C LEU A 64 -21.38 -0.21 -13.65
N SER A 65 -21.61 -1.52 -13.73
CA SER A 65 -20.56 -2.52 -13.89
C SER A 65 -19.76 -2.31 -15.18
N VAL A 66 -20.43 -2.13 -16.32
CA VAL A 66 -19.74 -1.87 -17.58
C VAL A 66 -18.98 -0.54 -17.55
N GLY A 67 -19.58 0.52 -16.98
CA GLY A 67 -18.90 1.80 -16.80
C GLY A 67 -17.66 1.69 -15.90
N CYS A 68 -17.79 1.00 -14.76
CA CYS A 68 -16.67 0.69 -13.87
C CYS A 68 -15.57 -0.11 -14.62
N GLY A 69 -15.96 -1.10 -15.42
CA GLY A 69 -15.02 -1.87 -16.24
C GLY A 69 -14.18 -0.99 -17.18
N TYR A 70 -14.79 0.01 -17.83
CA TYR A 70 -14.02 0.97 -18.65
C TYR A 70 -13.10 1.86 -17.82
N ILE A 71 -13.59 2.38 -16.68
CA ILE A 71 -12.77 3.21 -15.78
C ILE A 71 -11.55 2.42 -15.31
N LEU A 72 -11.75 1.18 -14.87
CA LEU A 72 -10.66 0.30 -14.41
C LEU A 72 -9.69 -0.04 -15.55
N MET A 73 -10.18 -0.27 -16.77
CA MET A 73 -9.31 -0.52 -17.93
C MET A 73 -8.44 0.69 -18.26
N VAL A 74 -8.99 1.91 -18.24
CA VAL A 74 -8.21 3.14 -18.38
C VAL A 74 -7.24 3.31 -17.20
N GLY A 75 -7.71 3.04 -15.99
CA GLY A 75 -6.89 3.10 -14.78
C GLY A 75 -5.68 2.17 -14.83
N VAL A 76 -5.86 0.91 -15.28
CA VAL A 76 -4.74 -0.03 -15.40
C VAL A 76 -3.76 0.35 -16.51
N PHE A 77 -4.22 0.95 -17.62
CA PHE A 77 -3.32 1.50 -18.63
C PHE A 77 -2.48 2.64 -18.08
N TYR A 78 -3.10 3.55 -17.33
CA TYR A 78 -2.38 4.65 -16.68
C TYR A 78 -1.39 4.13 -15.64
N LEU A 79 -1.77 3.13 -14.85
CA LEU A 79 -0.88 2.48 -13.87
C LEU A 79 0.33 1.86 -14.56
N VAL A 80 0.13 1.06 -15.60
CA VAL A 80 1.22 0.43 -16.37
C VAL A 80 2.12 1.49 -17.01
N TYR A 81 1.55 2.54 -17.59
CA TYR A 81 2.32 3.66 -18.12
C TYR A 81 3.19 4.33 -17.03
N THR A 82 2.63 4.57 -15.85
CA THR A 82 3.36 5.18 -14.72
C THR A 82 4.50 4.28 -14.25
N ILE A 83 4.26 2.97 -14.12
CA ILE A 83 5.31 1.99 -13.75
C ILE A 83 6.44 2.02 -14.78
N VAL A 84 6.12 1.94 -16.08
CA VAL A 84 7.13 2.02 -17.16
C VAL A 84 7.93 3.31 -17.08
N LYS A 85 7.25 4.45 -16.85
CA LYS A 85 7.91 5.75 -16.69
C LYS A 85 8.90 5.75 -15.52
N ILE A 86 8.51 5.19 -14.36
CA ILE A 86 9.39 5.10 -13.19
C ILE A 86 10.63 4.25 -13.52
N TYR A 87 10.45 3.08 -14.14
CA TYR A 87 11.56 2.19 -14.47
C TYR A 87 12.53 2.79 -15.50
N LEU A 88 12.05 3.65 -16.41
CA LEU A 88 12.88 4.25 -17.46
C LEU A 88 13.56 5.55 -17.02
N PHE A 89 12.89 6.38 -16.22
CA PHE A 89 13.34 7.75 -15.92
C PHE A 89 13.78 7.97 -14.48
N VAL A 90 13.50 7.02 -13.56
CA VAL A 90 13.87 7.10 -12.14
C VAL A 90 14.46 5.76 -11.67
N PRO A 91 15.53 5.26 -12.34
CA PRO A 91 16.08 3.93 -12.03
C PRO A 91 16.62 3.82 -10.60
N ASP A 92 17.08 4.92 -10.00
CA ASP A 92 17.60 4.94 -8.64
C ASP A 92 16.49 4.68 -7.61
N ALA A 93 15.28 5.17 -7.82
CA ALA A 93 14.13 4.82 -6.99
C ALA A 93 13.80 3.32 -7.08
N VAL A 94 13.92 2.71 -8.27
CA VAL A 94 13.69 1.27 -8.45
C VAL A 94 14.75 0.46 -7.69
N ARG A 95 16.01 0.88 -7.74
CA ARG A 95 17.13 0.26 -7.00
C ARG A 95 16.98 0.40 -5.49
N ALA A 96 16.50 1.56 -5.02
CA ALA A 96 16.29 1.83 -3.59
C ALA A 96 15.13 1.01 -3.02
N ILE A 97 13.98 0.99 -3.73
CA ILE A 97 12.75 0.37 -3.22
C ILE A 97 12.73 -1.16 -3.42
N LYS A 98 13.37 -1.67 -4.50
CA LYS A 98 13.46 -3.10 -4.85
C LYS A 98 12.11 -3.85 -4.94
N VAL A 99 11.00 -3.14 -5.15
CA VAL A 99 9.66 -3.74 -5.28
C VAL A 99 9.43 -4.21 -6.71
N PRO A 100 8.94 -5.44 -6.92
CA PRO A 100 8.59 -5.90 -8.26
C PRO A 100 7.42 -5.09 -8.85
N PRO A 101 7.35 -4.92 -10.18
CA PRO A 101 6.31 -4.13 -10.85
C PRO A 101 4.89 -4.68 -10.61
N ILE A 102 4.79 -5.97 -10.35
CA ILE A 102 3.61 -6.65 -9.84
C ILE A 102 4.07 -7.51 -8.67
N MET A 103 3.64 -7.16 -7.47
CA MET A 103 3.95 -7.92 -6.27
C MET A 103 3.01 -9.15 -6.20
N PRO A 104 3.55 -10.38 -6.21
CA PRO A 104 2.73 -11.55 -6.03
C PRO A 104 2.13 -11.56 -4.62
N LEU A 105 0.87 -11.99 -4.53
CA LEU A 105 0.15 -12.05 -3.26
C LEU A 105 0.60 -13.28 -2.46
N VAL A 106 1.76 -13.17 -1.82
CA VAL A 106 2.38 -14.24 -1.02
C VAL A 106 2.55 -13.76 0.42
N PRO A 107 2.14 -14.56 1.42
CA PRO A 107 2.36 -14.21 2.83
C PRO A 107 3.83 -13.94 3.14
N TYR A 108 4.08 -13.04 4.07
CA TYR A 108 5.40 -12.62 4.54
C TYR A 108 6.30 -11.90 3.53
N LEU A 109 5.84 -11.67 2.30
CA LEU A 109 6.66 -11.04 1.26
C LEU A 109 7.14 -9.63 1.65
N PRO A 110 6.32 -8.74 2.22
CA PRO A 110 6.78 -7.44 2.69
C PRO A 110 7.90 -7.54 3.73
N GLN A 111 7.80 -8.49 4.66
CA GLN A 111 8.81 -8.70 5.70
C GLN A 111 10.13 -9.24 5.11
N VAL A 112 10.07 -10.17 4.16
CA VAL A 112 11.26 -10.75 3.49
C VAL A 112 12.01 -9.68 2.70
N PHE A 113 11.29 -8.79 1.99
CA PHE A 113 11.90 -7.70 1.23
C PHE A 113 12.18 -6.45 2.07
N LYS A 114 11.90 -6.47 3.39
CA LYS A 114 12.06 -5.32 4.31
C LYS A 114 11.36 -4.07 3.79
N LEU A 115 10.10 -4.21 3.39
CA LEU A 115 9.27 -3.11 2.88
C LEU A 115 8.57 -2.43 4.05
N ASP A 116 9.29 -1.58 4.79
CA ASP A 116 8.82 -0.97 6.04
C ASP A 116 7.62 -0.02 5.84
N PHE A 117 7.40 0.45 4.60
CA PHE A 117 6.22 1.25 4.25
C PHE A 117 4.93 0.44 4.09
N LEU A 118 5.01 -0.91 4.12
CA LEU A 118 3.86 -1.82 4.08
C LEU A 118 3.67 -2.49 5.44
N PRO A 119 2.42 -2.65 5.91
CA PRO A 119 2.16 -3.46 7.09
C PRO A 119 2.63 -4.92 6.89
N PRO A 120 2.95 -5.65 7.97
CA PRO A 120 3.21 -7.08 7.88
C PRO A 120 2.05 -7.82 7.20
N PHE A 121 2.37 -8.77 6.32
CA PHE A 121 1.37 -9.56 5.59
C PHE A 121 1.41 -11.02 6.02
N TYR A 122 0.50 -11.39 6.93
CA TYR A 122 0.42 -12.73 7.53
C TYR A 122 -0.39 -13.70 6.67
N PHE A 123 -0.20 -15.00 6.87
CA PHE A 123 -0.98 -16.05 6.23
C PHE A 123 -2.47 -15.94 6.58
N THR A 124 -2.81 -15.61 7.84
CA THR A 124 -4.19 -15.39 8.26
C THR A 124 -4.86 -14.28 7.46
N TYR A 125 -4.16 -13.17 7.18
CA TYR A 125 -4.70 -12.14 6.30
C TYR A 125 -4.94 -12.67 4.90
N TRP A 126 -3.93 -13.32 4.34
CA TRP A 126 -3.96 -13.87 3.00
C TRP A 126 -5.17 -14.76 2.75
N ILE A 127 -5.43 -15.75 3.62
CA ILE A 127 -6.54 -16.69 3.43
C ILE A 127 -7.91 -16.02 3.56
N LEU A 128 -8.07 -15.11 4.53
CA LEU A 128 -9.32 -14.37 4.72
C LEU A 128 -9.60 -13.42 3.54
N ILE A 129 -8.59 -12.71 3.07
CA ILE A 129 -8.70 -11.75 1.97
C ILE A 129 -9.03 -12.47 0.67
N ILE A 130 -8.30 -13.55 0.34
CA ILE A 130 -8.59 -14.34 -0.86
C ILE A 130 -10.01 -14.91 -0.79
N ALA A 131 -10.43 -15.44 0.37
CA ALA A 131 -11.78 -15.99 0.51
C ALA A 131 -12.85 -14.91 0.24
N VAL A 132 -12.72 -13.72 0.84
CA VAL A 132 -13.67 -12.60 0.62
C VAL A 132 -13.68 -12.19 -0.85
N ILE A 133 -12.50 -11.89 -1.41
CA ILE A 133 -12.39 -11.36 -2.79
C ILE A 133 -12.85 -12.39 -3.83
N ALA A 134 -12.39 -13.64 -3.72
CA ALA A 134 -12.75 -14.66 -4.69
C ALA A 134 -14.25 -14.99 -4.65
N ILE A 135 -14.85 -15.09 -3.45
CA ILE A 135 -16.28 -15.38 -3.32
C ILE A 135 -17.11 -14.22 -3.88
N THR A 136 -16.81 -12.97 -3.51
CA THR A 136 -17.58 -11.81 -3.99
C THR A 136 -17.46 -11.62 -5.51
N HIS A 137 -16.27 -11.78 -6.04
CA HIS A 137 -15.97 -11.70 -7.47
C HIS A 137 -16.74 -12.74 -8.29
N GLU A 138 -16.60 -14.01 -7.94
CA GLU A 138 -17.24 -15.12 -8.66
C GLU A 138 -18.76 -15.13 -8.51
N MET A 139 -19.26 -14.82 -7.30
CA MET A 139 -20.70 -14.68 -7.10
C MET A 139 -21.29 -13.57 -7.97
N ALA A 140 -20.58 -12.46 -8.17
CA ALA A 140 -21.05 -11.37 -9.03
C ALA A 140 -21.16 -11.80 -10.48
N HIS A 141 -20.15 -12.50 -11.03
CA HIS A 141 -20.26 -13.10 -12.36
C HIS A 141 -21.51 -13.99 -12.51
N GLY A 142 -21.74 -14.86 -11.50
CA GLY A 142 -22.91 -15.72 -11.46
C GLY A 142 -24.23 -14.96 -11.41
N ILE A 143 -24.36 -13.94 -10.55
CA ILE A 143 -25.57 -13.13 -10.38
C ILE A 143 -25.93 -12.39 -11.68
N PHE A 144 -24.95 -11.77 -12.34
CA PHE A 144 -25.16 -11.07 -13.61
C PHE A 144 -25.45 -12.07 -14.75
N ALA A 145 -24.86 -13.25 -14.74
CA ALA A 145 -25.18 -14.32 -15.66
C ALA A 145 -26.62 -14.81 -15.47
N ALA A 146 -27.06 -15.06 -14.24
CA ALA A 146 -28.43 -15.47 -13.93
C ALA A 146 -29.45 -14.40 -14.37
N TYR A 147 -29.17 -13.12 -14.13
CA TYR A 147 -30.02 -12.00 -14.62
C TYR A 147 -30.15 -12.05 -16.15
N ASN A 148 -29.07 -12.31 -16.88
CA ASN A 148 -29.06 -12.40 -18.33
C ASN A 148 -29.49 -13.77 -18.87
N LYS A 149 -30.06 -14.66 -18.02
CA LYS A 149 -30.53 -16.00 -18.38
C LYS A 149 -29.42 -16.87 -18.98
N ILE A 150 -28.20 -16.73 -18.46
CA ILE A 150 -27.07 -17.62 -18.76
C ILE A 150 -27.03 -18.69 -17.68
N LYS A 151 -27.00 -19.95 -18.10
CA LYS A 151 -27.02 -21.09 -17.17
C LYS A 151 -25.70 -21.19 -16.43
N ILE A 152 -25.76 -21.32 -15.10
CA ILE A 152 -24.64 -21.68 -14.25
C ILE A 152 -24.57 -23.21 -14.20
N LYS A 153 -23.45 -23.79 -14.60
CA LYS A 153 -23.24 -25.24 -14.62
C LYS A 153 -22.82 -25.76 -13.23
N LYS A 154 -21.76 -25.18 -12.69
CA LYS A 154 -21.16 -25.57 -11.41
C LYS A 154 -20.56 -24.37 -10.73
N THR A 155 -20.34 -24.50 -9.44
CA THR A 155 -19.49 -23.63 -8.61
C THR A 155 -18.42 -24.47 -7.94
N GLY A 156 -17.41 -23.87 -7.38
CA GLY A 156 -16.42 -24.65 -6.64
C GLY A 156 -15.15 -23.90 -6.29
N PHE A 157 -14.16 -24.72 -5.93
CA PHE A 157 -12.84 -24.24 -5.53
C PHE A 157 -11.78 -24.93 -6.37
N GLY A 158 -10.75 -24.16 -6.78
CA GLY A 158 -9.57 -24.64 -7.45
C GLY A 158 -8.38 -24.72 -6.51
N PHE A 159 -7.58 -25.76 -6.65
CA PHE A 159 -6.36 -25.99 -5.86
C PHE A 159 -5.18 -26.19 -6.79
N PHE A 160 -4.05 -25.56 -6.47
CA PHE A 160 -2.80 -25.71 -7.23
C PHE A 160 -1.89 -26.74 -6.55
N PRO A 161 -1.60 -27.88 -7.19
CA PRO A 161 -0.96 -29.01 -6.53
C PRO A 161 0.56 -28.90 -6.36
N PHE A 162 1.25 -27.99 -7.07
CA PHE A 162 2.71 -27.99 -7.18
C PHE A 162 3.44 -27.18 -6.12
N PHE A 163 2.79 -26.17 -5.53
CA PHE A 163 3.34 -25.34 -4.47
C PHE A 163 2.44 -25.40 -3.26
N LEU A 164 2.51 -26.45 -2.45
CA LEU A 164 1.62 -26.61 -1.31
C LEU A 164 0.14 -26.35 -1.73
N PRO A 165 -0.87 -27.05 -1.29
CA PRO A 165 -2.27 -26.85 -1.68
C PRO A 165 -2.86 -25.54 -1.10
N ILE A 166 -2.06 -24.46 -1.11
CA ILE A 166 -2.35 -23.18 -0.49
C ILE A 166 -3.20 -22.30 -1.40
N PHE A 167 -3.02 -22.42 -2.73
CA PHE A 167 -3.73 -21.55 -3.65
C PHE A 167 -5.20 -21.98 -3.77
N LEU A 168 -6.07 -21.20 -3.14
CA LEU A 168 -7.52 -21.36 -3.21
C LEU A 168 -8.06 -20.35 -4.22
N ALA A 169 -8.66 -20.83 -5.30
CA ALA A 169 -9.45 -20.02 -6.21
C ALA A 169 -10.91 -20.47 -6.12
N ALA A 170 -11.84 -19.53 -6.01
CA ALA A 170 -13.26 -19.83 -6.27
C ALA A 170 -13.53 -19.76 -7.77
N PHE A 171 -14.57 -20.42 -8.24
CA PHE A 171 -15.03 -20.28 -9.60
C PHE A 171 -16.55 -20.50 -9.75
N VAL A 172 -17.13 -19.85 -10.75
CA VAL A 172 -18.50 -20.07 -11.20
C VAL A 172 -18.45 -20.43 -12.69
N GLU A 173 -18.75 -21.70 -13.02
CA GLU A 173 -18.73 -22.21 -14.38
C GLU A 173 -20.02 -21.81 -15.11
N LEU A 174 -19.89 -20.89 -16.06
CA LEU A 174 -20.98 -20.45 -16.91
C LEU A 174 -21.13 -21.30 -18.16
N ASP A 175 -22.32 -21.33 -18.76
CA ASP A 175 -22.51 -21.93 -20.07
C ASP A 175 -22.04 -20.96 -21.17
N GLU A 176 -20.82 -21.16 -21.64
CA GLU A 176 -20.18 -20.33 -22.66
C GLU A 176 -20.95 -20.33 -23.99
N LYS A 177 -21.62 -21.43 -24.33
CA LYS A 177 -22.44 -21.50 -25.57
C LYS A 177 -23.67 -20.60 -25.51
N ILE A 178 -24.28 -20.49 -24.32
CA ILE A 178 -25.39 -19.57 -24.06
C ILE A 178 -24.87 -18.15 -23.95
N MET A 179 -23.77 -17.93 -23.26
CA MET A 179 -23.17 -16.61 -23.07
C MET A 179 -22.79 -15.96 -24.42
N SER A 180 -22.14 -16.70 -25.31
CA SER A 180 -21.71 -16.17 -26.60
C SER A 180 -22.87 -15.75 -27.53
N LYS A 181 -24.09 -16.25 -27.30
CA LYS A 181 -25.30 -15.89 -28.05
C LYS A 181 -26.03 -14.67 -27.50
N LYS A 182 -25.62 -14.16 -26.31
CA LYS A 182 -26.22 -12.97 -25.68
C LYS A 182 -25.72 -11.70 -26.35
N GLU A 183 -26.50 -10.64 -26.21
CA GLU A 183 -26.09 -9.31 -26.65
C GLU A 183 -24.72 -8.93 -26.11
N ASN A 184 -23.95 -8.20 -26.90
CA ASN A 184 -22.60 -7.79 -26.52
C ASN A 184 -22.56 -7.02 -25.17
N PHE A 185 -23.56 -6.17 -24.92
CA PHE A 185 -23.68 -5.46 -23.64
C PHE A 185 -23.85 -6.42 -22.46
N ALA A 186 -24.72 -7.42 -22.58
CA ALA A 186 -24.94 -8.41 -21.53
C ALA A 186 -23.67 -9.22 -21.23
N GLN A 187 -22.90 -9.60 -22.26
CA GLN A 187 -21.62 -10.30 -22.07
C GLN A 187 -20.60 -9.41 -21.34
N ARG A 188 -20.47 -8.13 -21.72
CA ARG A 188 -19.59 -7.19 -21.02
C ARG A 188 -20.01 -6.95 -19.58
N ALA A 189 -21.31 -6.85 -19.31
CA ALA A 189 -21.83 -6.70 -17.94
C ALA A 189 -21.50 -7.90 -17.06
N VAL A 190 -21.54 -9.12 -17.59
CA VAL A 190 -21.13 -10.33 -16.86
C VAL A 190 -19.63 -10.31 -16.61
N LEU A 191 -18.81 -9.97 -17.60
CA LEU A 191 -17.34 -9.95 -17.46
C LEU A 191 -16.85 -8.88 -16.49
N SER A 192 -17.46 -7.69 -16.47
CA SER A 192 -17.07 -6.63 -15.54
C SER A 192 -17.68 -6.79 -14.14
N ALA A 193 -18.62 -7.73 -13.94
CA ALA A 193 -19.32 -7.89 -12.67
C ALA A 193 -18.37 -8.26 -11.52
N GLY A 194 -17.39 -9.14 -11.75
CA GLY A 194 -16.40 -9.52 -10.76
C GLY A 194 -15.54 -8.35 -10.29
N THR A 195 -15.00 -7.58 -11.25
CA THR A 195 -14.20 -6.39 -10.94
C THR A 195 -15.01 -5.29 -10.26
N PHE A 196 -16.26 -5.10 -10.69
CA PHE A 196 -17.20 -4.19 -10.03
C PHE A 196 -17.50 -4.60 -8.58
N ALA A 197 -17.69 -5.90 -8.32
CA ALA A 197 -17.87 -6.41 -6.96
C ALA A 197 -16.64 -6.17 -6.09
N ASN A 198 -15.43 -6.31 -6.64
CA ASN A 198 -14.20 -6.02 -5.91
C ASN A 198 -14.08 -4.53 -5.54
N ILE A 199 -14.52 -3.61 -6.41
CA ILE A 199 -14.61 -2.17 -6.05
C ILE A 199 -15.62 -1.94 -4.94
N LEU A 200 -16.80 -2.55 -5.01
CA LEU A 200 -17.80 -2.44 -3.94
C LEU A 200 -17.28 -3.02 -2.63
N THR A 201 -16.54 -4.14 -2.68
CA THR A 201 -15.87 -4.74 -1.53
C THR A 201 -14.83 -3.79 -0.94
N ALA A 202 -13.99 -3.17 -1.78
CA ALA A 202 -13.02 -2.17 -1.34
C ALA A 202 -13.69 -0.97 -0.65
N ILE A 203 -14.75 -0.42 -1.22
CA ILE A 203 -15.50 0.72 -0.64
C ILE A 203 -16.13 0.32 0.71
N LEU A 204 -16.77 -0.84 0.78
CA LEU A 204 -17.39 -1.35 2.01
C LEU A 204 -16.35 -1.49 3.13
N PHE A 205 -15.25 -2.19 2.85
CA PHE A 205 -14.23 -2.44 3.85
C PHE A 205 -13.39 -1.20 4.18
N PHE A 206 -13.28 -0.24 3.26
CA PHE A 206 -12.71 1.08 3.57
C PHE A 206 -13.58 1.85 4.57
N GLY A 207 -14.90 1.85 4.40
CA GLY A 207 -15.81 2.40 5.40
C GLY A 207 -15.69 1.71 6.77
N ILE A 208 -15.59 0.38 6.79
CA ILE A 208 -15.37 -0.40 8.01
C ILE A 208 -13.99 -0.06 8.63
N LEU A 209 -12.94 0.08 7.83
CA LEU A 209 -11.59 0.48 8.28
C LEU A 209 -11.62 1.83 9.00
N ILE A 210 -12.28 2.83 8.43
CA ILE A 210 -12.43 4.16 9.04
C ILE A 210 -13.16 4.06 10.39
N LEU A 211 -14.32 3.39 10.42
CA LEU A 211 -15.09 3.21 11.65
C LEU A 211 -14.30 2.44 12.72
N PHE A 212 -13.59 1.38 12.32
CA PHE A 212 -12.75 0.61 13.20
C PHE A 212 -11.60 1.45 13.75
N PHE A 213 -10.93 2.24 12.91
CA PHE A 213 -9.84 3.10 13.34
C PHE A 213 -10.27 4.06 14.45
N PHE A 214 -11.31 4.85 14.22
CA PHE A 214 -11.78 5.81 15.23
C PHE A 214 -12.31 5.16 16.51
N SER A 215 -12.79 3.93 16.45
CA SER A 215 -13.22 3.17 17.65
C SER A 215 -12.06 2.58 18.44
N SER A 216 -11.00 2.15 17.76
CA SER A 216 -9.94 1.29 18.30
C SER A 216 -8.59 1.97 18.49
N PHE A 217 -8.46 3.23 18.06
CA PHE A 217 -7.25 4.04 18.23
C PHE A 217 -7.59 5.39 18.87
N SER A 218 -6.62 5.97 19.58
CA SER A 218 -6.72 7.31 20.16
C SER A 218 -5.50 8.13 19.79
N ALA A 219 -5.71 9.42 19.49
CA ALA A 219 -4.61 10.36 19.33
C ALA A 219 -3.89 10.53 20.67
N SER A 220 -2.60 10.24 20.73
CA SER A 220 -1.82 10.13 21.96
C SER A 220 -0.46 10.84 21.90
N GLY A 221 -0.17 11.51 20.80
CA GLY A 221 1.07 12.25 20.64
C GLY A 221 1.20 12.94 19.28
N VAL A 222 2.32 13.60 19.11
CA VAL A 222 2.74 14.24 17.86
C VAL A 222 4.02 13.58 17.38
N ILE A 223 4.05 13.22 16.07
CA ILE A 223 5.25 12.71 15.39
C ILE A 223 5.85 13.84 14.59
N TYR A 224 7.08 14.25 14.90
CA TYR A 224 7.83 15.15 14.05
C TYR A 224 8.71 14.37 13.07
N ASP A 225 8.93 14.91 11.87
CA ASP A 225 9.62 14.18 10.79
C ASP A 225 11.14 14.26 10.91
N SER A 226 11.64 15.39 11.46
CA SER A 226 13.07 15.65 11.56
C SER A 226 13.34 16.68 12.65
N TYR A 227 14.59 16.78 13.09
CA TYR A 227 15.06 18.00 13.75
C TYR A 227 15.08 19.15 12.75
N ALA A 228 15.14 20.39 13.24
CA ALA A 228 15.24 21.58 12.40
C ALA A 228 16.47 21.52 11.50
N ILE A 229 16.29 21.83 10.22
CA ILE A 229 17.30 21.70 9.18
C ILE A 229 17.57 23.08 8.55
N SER A 230 18.85 23.38 8.36
CA SER A 230 19.33 24.53 7.59
C SER A 230 20.16 24.10 6.39
N ALA A 231 20.12 24.86 5.31
CA ALA A 231 21.03 24.70 4.19
C ALA A 231 22.28 25.58 4.40
N VAL A 232 23.47 24.97 4.32
CA VAL A 232 24.75 25.67 4.46
C VAL A 232 25.63 25.42 3.24
N SER A 233 26.44 26.40 2.86
CA SER A 233 27.47 26.20 1.83
C SER A 233 28.67 25.48 2.44
N ILE A 234 29.20 24.48 1.75
CA ILE A 234 30.41 23.77 2.18
C ILE A 234 31.60 24.72 2.31
N ALA A 235 31.75 25.65 1.39
CA ALA A 235 32.76 26.67 1.43
C ALA A 235 32.67 27.64 2.63
N GLY A 236 31.47 27.75 3.23
CA GLY A 236 31.22 28.56 4.43
C GLY A 236 31.57 27.85 5.76
N ILE A 237 31.90 26.58 5.74
CA ILE A 237 32.23 25.82 6.95
C ILE A 237 33.60 26.29 7.47
N THR A 238 33.63 26.64 8.74
CA THR A 238 34.82 27.15 9.42
C THR A 238 35.48 26.14 10.36
N SER A 239 34.72 25.15 10.85
CA SER A 239 35.28 24.00 11.56
C SER A 239 34.45 22.73 11.38
N ILE A 240 35.12 21.56 11.46
CA ILE A 240 34.54 20.22 11.41
C ILE A 240 35.13 19.44 12.58
N ASN A 241 34.31 18.93 13.49
CA ASN A 241 34.75 18.17 14.67
C ASN A 241 35.91 18.85 15.43
N ASN A 242 35.79 20.16 15.67
CA ASN A 242 36.80 21.02 16.28
C ASN A 242 38.10 21.24 15.44
N ILE A 243 38.17 20.73 14.22
CA ILE A 243 39.27 21.00 13.31
C ILE A 243 38.91 22.24 12.47
N SER A 244 39.73 23.31 12.57
CA SER A 244 39.51 24.52 11.78
C SER A 244 39.80 24.28 10.31
N VAL A 245 38.89 24.72 9.45
CA VAL A 245 39.02 24.63 7.98
C VAL A 245 38.76 26.01 7.37
N ASN A 246 39.27 26.22 6.16
CA ASN A 246 39.07 27.47 5.45
C ASN A 246 38.71 27.15 4.01
N ASN A 247 37.46 27.42 3.63
CA ASN A 247 36.90 27.15 2.31
C ASN A 247 37.16 25.70 1.84
N PRO A 248 36.70 24.69 2.60
CA PRO A 248 36.97 23.29 2.28
C PRO A 248 36.28 22.86 0.99
N THR A 249 36.95 22.02 0.23
CA THR A 249 36.35 21.29 -0.89
C THR A 249 35.46 20.17 -0.34
N TYR A 250 34.54 19.65 -1.16
CA TYR A 250 33.71 18.49 -0.77
C TYR A 250 34.53 17.29 -0.33
N THR A 251 35.62 17.01 -1.03
CA THR A 251 36.52 15.87 -0.71
C THR A 251 37.22 16.06 0.65
N GLU A 252 37.69 17.26 0.94
CA GLU A 252 38.30 17.61 2.24
C GLU A 252 37.25 17.54 3.36
N PHE A 253 36.05 18.07 3.12
CA PHE A 253 34.92 18.00 4.03
C PHE A 253 34.59 16.55 4.40
N VAL A 254 34.36 15.67 3.41
CA VAL A 254 34.04 14.25 3.65
C VAL A 254 35.19 13.52 4.35
N GLY A 255 36.44 13.86 4.05
CA GLY A 255 37.63 13.27 4.67
C GLY A 255 37.78 13.57 6.16
N LEU A 256 37.14 14.63 6.66
CA LEU A 256 37.16 15.07 8.08
C LEU A 256 35.94 14.61 8.87
N LEU A 257 34.95 13.98 8.22
CA LEU A 257 33.77 13.46 8.88
C LEU A 257 34.08 12.13 9.59
N GLU A 258 33.58 11.99 10.79
CA GLU A 258 33.54 10.71 11.48
C GLU A 258 32.49 9.81 10.82
N LYS A 259 32.85 8.54 10.56
CA LYS A 259 31.98 7.58 9.88
C LYS A 259 30.80 7.11 10.74
N GLU A 260 30.92 7.25 12.04
CA GLU A 260 29.88 6.87 13.01
C GLU A 260 29.69 8.00 14.00
N GLY A 261 28.42 8.31 14.34
CA GLY A 261 28.09 9.38 15.28
C GLY A 261 27.61 10.68 14.64
N ILE A 262 27.62 11.73 15.45
CA ILE A 262 27.18 13.08 15.07
C ILE A 262 28.40 13.96 14.85
N ASN A 263 28.56 14.49 13.66
CA ASN A 263 29.61 15.44 13.34
C ASN A 263 29.18 16.87 13.72
N ASN A 264 30.06 17.60 14.38
CA ASN A 264 29.86 19.00 14.73
C ASN A 264 30.44 19.90 13.64
N LEU A 265 29.62 20.79 13.09
CA LEU A 265 30.02 21.76 12.08
C LEU A 265 29.85 23.16 12.62
N SER A 266 30.75 24.08 12.26
CA SER A 266 30.57 25.51 12.51
C SER A 266 30.58 26.29 11.22
N VAL A 267 29.64 27.24 11.06
CA VAL A 267 29.58 28.19 9.96
C VAL A 267 29.47 29.59 10.57
N GLY A 268 30.57 30.34 10.54
CA GLY A 268 30.68 31.60 11.27
C GLY A 268 30.54 31.36 12.78
N HIS A 269 29.51 31.98 13.39
CA HIS A 269 29.23 31.82 14.84
C HIS A 269 28.16 30.77 15.17
N LYS A 270 27.60 30.08 14.15
CA LYS A 270 26.54 29.08 14.34
C LYS A 270 27.12 27.68 14.30
N SER A 271 26.62 26.82 15.18
CA SER A 271 26.94 25.40 15.23
C SER A 271 25.81 24.57 14.63
N TYR A 272 26.18 23.48 13.96
CA TYR A 272 25.28 22.56 13.28
C TYR A 272 25.71 21.12 13.55
N PHE A 273 24.79 20.19 13.36
CA PHE A 273 25.05 18.77 13.49
C PHE A 273 24.81 18.06 12.13
N LEU A 274 25.63 17.07 11.84
CA LEU A 274 25.51 16.26 10.66
C LEU A 274 25.65 14.78 11.01
N THR A 275 24.60 14.00 10.72
CA THR A 275 24.60 12.56 10.93
C THR A 275 24.93 11.83 9.64
N LYS A 276 25.32 10.56 9.75
CA LYS A 276 25.63 9.70 8.61
C LYS A 276 24.41 9.58 7.67
N GLU A 277 23.24 9.38 8.23
CA GLU A 277 21.99 9.23 7.46
C GLU A 277 21.71 10.47 6.63
N LEU A 278 21.97 11.66 7.18
CA LEU A 278 21.76 12.91 6.46
C LEU A 278 22.80 13.10 5.35
N ILE A 279 24.02 12.62 5.52
CA ILE A 279 25.08 12.64 4.49
C ILE A 279 24.71 11.73 3.31
N GLU A 280 24.22 10.50 3.61
CA GLU A 280 23.94 9.47 2.59
C GLU A 280 22.77 9.83 1.65
N ILE A 281 21.87 10.72 2.06
CA ILE A 281 20.72 11.17 1.26
C ILE A 281 20.98 12.42 0.44
N GLN A 282 22.20 13.01 0.49
CA GLN A 282 22.58 14.24 -0.20
C GLN A 282 23.61 13.94 -1.31
N ASP A 283 23.39 14.51 -2.49
CA ASP A 283 24.39 14.59 -3.53
C ASP A 283 25.27 15.83 -3.26
N GLY A 284 26.56 15.60 -3.14
CA GLY A 284 27.53 16.56 -2.61
C GLY A 284 27.92 17.73 -3.52
N ASP A 285 26.96 18.46 -4.05
CA ASP A 285 27.18 19.75 -4.73
C ASP A 285 27.32 20.91 -3.70
N ASP A 286 27.43 22.15 -4.14
CA ASP A 286 27.85 23.34 -3.37
C ASP A 286 27.05 23.63 -2.07
N GLY A 287 25.93 22.92 -1.81
CA GLY A 287 25.05 23.08 -0.65
C GLY A 287 24.90 21.79 0.15
N LEU A 288 24.83 21.92 1.46
CA LEU A 288 24.65 20.82 2.41
C LEU A 288 23.47 21.11 3.33
N PHE A 289 22.57 20.14 3.52
CA PHE A 289 21.59 20.18 4.60
C PHE A 289 22.19 19.68 5.89
N VAL A 290 22.02 20.43 6.96
CA VAL A 290 22.56 20.15 8.31
C VAL A 290 21.48 20.39 9.35
N TYR A 291 21.53 19.67 10.46
CA TYR A 291 20.66 19.94 11.58
C TYR A 291 21.13 21.17 12.35
N ASP A 292 20.19 22.05 12.68
CA ASP A 292 20.47 23.16 13.61
C ASP A 292 20.88 22.62 14.97
N SER A 293 21.79 23.31 15.65
CA SER A 293 22.18 22.99 17.03
C SER A 293 21.05 23.42 17.98
N ALA A 294 19.96 22.67 17.96
CA ALA A 294 18.70 22.95 18.65
C ALA A 294 18.52 22.09 19.91
N PRO A 295 17.63 22.46 20.84
CA PRO A 295 17.39 21.72 22.08
C PRO A 295 17.01 20.24 21.84
N ALA A 296 16.13 19.95 20.89
CA ALA A 296 15.66 18.58 20.61
C ALA A 296 16.79 17.64 20.19
N ILE A 297 17.67 18.06 19.27
CA ILE A 297 18.79 17.22 18.81
C ILE A 297 19.87 17.07 19.90
N LYS A 298 20.13 18.13 20.70
CA LYS A 298 21.06 18.05 21.84
C LYS A 298 20.60 17.06 22.91
N ALA A 299 19.28 16.98 23.12
CA ALA A 299 18.67 16.03 24.04
C ALA A 299 18.45 14.64 23.44
N ASN A 300 18.79 14.43 22.16
CA ASN A 300 18.45 13.21 21.41
C ASN A 300 16.97 12.83 21.56
N LEU A 301 16.09 13.82 21.41
CA LEU A 301 14.66 13.67 21.65
C LEU A 301 14.06 12.69 20.64
N SER A 302 13.32 11.69 21.14
CA SER A 302 12.59 10.75 20.26
C SER A 302 11.48 11.46 19.47
N SER A 303 11.20 10.98 18.26
CA SER A 303 10.30 11.65 17.32
C SER A 303 8.83 11.74 17.76
N ILE A 304 8.41 11.01 18.79
CA ILE A 304 7.03 11.00 19.28
C ILE A 304 6.94 11.74 20.60
N ILE A 305 6.33 12.92 20.62
CA ILE A 305 6.08 13.73 21.81
C ILE A 305 4.66 13.46 22.31
N THR A 306 4.52 13.04 23.58
CA THR A 306 3.23 12.69 24.18
C THR A 306 2.78 13.66 25.28
N GLU A 307 3.73 14.33 25.96
CA GLU A 307 3.43 15.22 27.09
C GLU A 307 4.50 16.29 27.23
N ILE A 308 4.11 17.50 27.62
CA ILE A 308 5.00 18.60 28.02
C ILE A 308 4.47 19.12 29.35
N GLU A 309 5.32 19.18 30.40
CA GLU A 309 4.97 19.65 31.74
C GLU A 309 3.66 19.09 32.32
N GLY A 310 3.38 17.78 32.07
CA GLY A 310 2.14 17.12 32.50
C GLY A 310 0.93 17.35 31.59
N VAL A 311 1.04 18.19 30.57
CA VAL A 311 -0.02 18.45 29.59
C VAL A 311 0.09 17.45 28.43
N ARG A 312 -0.97 16.68 28.17
CA ARG A 312 -1.00 15.73 27.06
C ARG A 312 -1.03 16.44 25.72
N ILE A 313 -0.10 16.06 24.84
CA ILE A 313 0.01 16.56 23.47
C ILE A 313 -0.59 15.49 22.54
N TYR A 314 -1.65 15.81 21.82
CA TYR A 314 -2.34 14.86 20.93
C TYR A 314 -2.42 15.31 19.47
N ASN A 315 -2.03 16.56 19.17
CA ASN A 315 -1.84 17.06 17.79
C ASN A 315 -0.90 18.27 17.77
N THR A 316 -0.53 18.69 16.55
CA THR A 316 0.43 19.79 16.36
C THR A 316 -0.09 21.15 16.87
N ASN A 317 -1.40 21.40 16.88
CA ASN A 317 -1.97 22.64 17.39
C ASN A 317 -1.81 22.73 18.91
N VAL A 318 -2.07 21.63 19.64
CA VAL A 318 -1.87 21.56 21.09
C VAL A 318 -0.40 21.69 21.44
N LEU A 319 0.51 21.08 20.64
CA LEU A 319 1.94 21.25 20.81
C LEU A 319 2.36 22.72 20.67
N ALA A 320 1.90 23.40 19.64
CA ALA A 320 2.21 24.81 19.40
C ALA A 320 1.64 25.72 20.52
N GLU A 321 0.40 25.46 20.94
CA GLU A 321 -0.24 26.19 22.04
C GLU A 321 0.55 25.99 23.36
N GLU A 322 0.95 24.76 23.66
CA GLU A 322 1.72 24.48 24.89
C GLU A 322 3.07 25.15 24.86
N LEU A 323 3.85 25.03 23.78
CA LEU A 323 5.16 25.67 23.64
C LEU A 323 5.08 27.20 23.70
N SER A 324 3.97 27.81 23.26
CA SER A 324 3.78 29.26 23.31
C SER A 324 3.69 29.86 24.72
N LYS A 325 3.51 29.04 25.76
CA LYS A 325 3.45 29.46 27.18
C LYS A 325 4.82 29.72 27.78
N TYR A 326 5.89 29.24 27.14
CA TYR A 326 7.26 29.32 27.63
C TYR A 326 8.08 30.39 26.91
N SER A 327 9.14 30.82 27.55
CA SER A 327 10.12 31.78 27.03
C SER A 327 11.45 31.07 26.72
N PRO A 328 12.30 31.65 25.84
CA PRO A 328 13.66 31.18 25.69
C PRO A 328 14.42 31.16 27.03
N GLY A 329 15.09 30.05 27.34
CA GLY A 329 15.77 29.79 28.57
C GLY A 329 14.98 28.99 29.62
N ASP A 330 13.66 28.79 29.40
CA ASP A 330 12.86 27.97 30.31
C ASP A 330 13.24 26.47 30.18
N GLU A 331 13.36 25.78 31.30
CA GLU A 331 13.52 24.31 31.35
C GLU A 331 12.14 23.67 31.37
N ILE A 332 11.89 22.74 30.47
CA ILE A 332 10.64 21.97 30.39
C ILE A 332 10.89 20.47 30.42
N LEU A 333 9.94 19.71 30.97
CA LEU A 333 9.95 18.26 30.97
C LEU A 333 9.12 17.76 29.74
N VAL A 334 9.80 17.07 28.83
CA VAL A 334 9.16 16.49 27.61
C VAL A 334 9.16 14.99 27.74
N LYS A 335 7.97 14.36 27.60
CA LYS A 335 7.83 12.91 27.51
C LYS A 335 7.70 12.49 26.05
N THR A 336 8.51 11.50 25.70
CA THR A 336 8.52 10.92 24.34
C THR A 336 8.39 9.41 24.41
N VAL A 337 8.01 8.80 23.28
CA VAL A 337 7.93 7.33 23.13
C VAL A 337 9.11 6.86 22.28
N TYR A 338 9.80 5.81 22.75
CA TYR A 338 10.83 5.10 22.02
C TYR A 338 10.73 3.59 22.32
N ASP A 339 10.67 2.73 21.30
CA ASP A 339 10.57 1.26 21.42
C ASP A 339 9.55 0.80 22.50
N ASP A 340 8.33 1.33 22.45
CA ASP A 340 7.23 1.07 23.40
C ASP A 340 7.51 1.54 24.86
N GLY A 341 8.59 2.28 25.09
CA GLY A 341 8.93 2.89 26.37
C GLY A 341 8.72 4.40 26.39
N ILE A 342 8.37 4.95 27.57
CA ILE A 342 8.30 6.41 27.78
C ILE A 342 9.66 6.89 28.30
N ILE A 343 10.20 7.91 27.64
CA ILE A 343 11.43 8.59 28.04
C ILE A 343 11.07 10.02 28.48
N GLU A 344 11.58 10.45 29.63
CA GLU A 344 11.45 11.82 30.12
C GLU A 344 12.75 12.56 29.88
N ASN A 345 12.68 13.71 29.21
CA ASN A 345 13.82 14.57 28.91
C ASN A 345 13.57 15.96 29.51
N LYS A 346 14.52 16.48 30.25
CA LYS A 346 14.55 17.90 30.64
C LYS A 346 15.26 18.69 29.56
N ILE A 347 14.58 19.67 29.01
CA ILE A 347 15.04 20.43 27.84
C ILE A 347 14.96 21.93 28.16
N ILE A 348 16.07 22.63 27.96
CA ILE A 348 16.10 24.09 28.04
C ILE A 348 15.76 24.62 26.62
N LEU A 349 14.66 25.37 26.50
CA LEU A 349 14.22 25.95 25.25
C LEU A 349 15.16 27.09 24.84
N GLU A 350 15.46 27.17 23.54
CA GLU A 350 16.23 28.24 22.93
C GLU A 350 15.32 29.25 22.22
N GLU A 351 15.88 30.37 21.79
CA GLU A 351 15.16 31.36 20.99
C GLU A 351 14.99 30.88 19.55
N ASN A 352 13.80 31.05 19.00
CA ASN A 352 13.50 30.66 17.63
C ASN A 352 14.31 31.54 16.66
N PRO A 353 15.18 30.98 15.81
CA PRO A 353 16.03 31.75 14.91
C PRO A 353 15.26 32.54 13.84
N SER A 354 14.00 32.18 13.59
CA SER A 354 13.12 32.84 12.61
C SER A 354 12.12 33.81 13.24
N ILE A 355 11.78 33.65 14.52
CA ILE A 355 10.78 34.45 15.25
C ILE A 355 11.37 34.85 16.59
N PRO A 356 12.06 35.99 16.67
CA PRO A 356 12.68 36.47 17.91
C PRO A 356 11.69 36.55 19.09
N GLY A 357 12.15 36.21 20.27
CA GLY A 357 11.36 36.25 21.51
C GLY A 357 10.45 35.03 21.73
N THR A 358 10.40 34.07 20.81
CA THR A 358 9.61 32.86 20.98
C THR A 358 10.47 31.65 21.36
N ALA A 359 9.96 30.83 22.27
CA ALA A 359 10.61 29.58 22.66
C ALA A 359 10.61 28.56 21.50
N TRP A 360 11.70 27.83 21.38
CA TRP A 360 11.92 26.89 20.27
C TRP A 360 12.50 25.57 20.75
N LEU A 361 11.89 24.48 20.28
CA LEU A 361 12.34 23.12 20.57
C LEU A 361 13.33 22.60 19.50
N GLY A 362 13.21 23.08 18.26
CA GLY A 362 14.08 22.67 17.15
C GLY A 362 13.66 21.38 16.46
N ILE A 363 12.36 21.18 16.29
CA ILE A 363 11.76 20.09 15.51
C ILE A 363 11.11 20.63 14.24
N ALA A 364 10.99 19.78 13.23
CA ALA A 364 10.42 20.14 11.93
C ALA A 364 9.32 19.18 11.51
N PHE A 365 8.28 19.74 10.91
CA PHE A 365 7.18 19.02 10.27
C PHE A 365 7.28 19.28 8.76
N LEU A 366 7.52 18.21 8.01
CA LEU A 366 7.63 18.29 6.56
C LEU A 366 6.24 18.21 5.95
N SER A 367 5.87 19.15 5.13
CA SER A 367 4.63 19.08 4.36
C SER A 367 4.77 17.99 3.29
N GLN A 368 4.12 16.85 3.49
CA GLN A 368 3.98 15.83 2.45
C GLN A 368 2.97 16.30 1.40
N GLU A 369 3.40 17.14 0.48
CA GLU A 369 2.60 17.40 -0.72
C GLU A 369 2.57 16.15 -1.57
N SER A 370 1.43 15.43 -1.55
CA SER A 370 1.20 14.30 -2.43
C SER A 370 1.16 14.75 -3.88
N SER A 371 2.28 14.57 -4.59
CA SER A 371 2.39 14.93 -6.00
C SER A 371 1.73 13.88 -6.90
N GLY A 372 1.15 14.34 -8.03
CA GLY A 372 0.53 13.48 -9.03
C GLY A 372 -0.91 13.07 -8.72
N PHE A 373 -1.55 12.43 -9.72
CA PHE A 373 -2.97 12.06 -9.65
C PHE A 373 -3.27 11.08 -8.50
N PHE A 374 -2.49 10.02 -8.37
CA PHE A 374 -2.68 9.03 -7.30
C PHE A 374 -2.37 9.60 -5.91
N GLY A 375 -1.32 10.44 -5.79
CA GLY A 375 -0.99 11.09 -4.53
C GLY A 375 -2.16 11.95 -4.02
N LYS A 376 -2.79 12.73 -4.92
CA LYS A 376 -3.97 13.53 -4.58
C LYS A 376 -5.17 12.69 -4.13
N ILE A 377 -5.42 11.55 -4.81
CA ILE A 377 -6.50 10.62 -4.40
C ILE A 377 -6.20 10.06 -3.00
N ILE A 378 -4.98 9.57 -2.77
CA ILE A 378 -4.57 9.00 -1.47
C ILE A 378 -4.67 10.07 -0.38
N GLY A 379 -4.19 11.29 -0.63
CA GLY A 379 -4.29 12.41 0.31
C GLY A 379 -5.74 12.77 0.65
N THR A 380 -6.65 12.78 -0.36
CA THR A 380 -8.09 13.03 -0.14
C THR A 380 -8.77 11.90 0.64
N LEU A 381 -8.33 10.67 0.47
CA LEU A 381 -8.85 9.49 1.19
C LEU A 381 -8.20 9.29 2.56
N SER A 382 -7.15 10.05 2.89
CA SER A 382 -6.53 10.00 4.21
C SER A 382 -7.50 10.49 5.28
N PHE A 383 -7.78 9.65 6.26
CA PHE A 383 -8.63 9.96 7.41
C PHE A 383 -7.83 10.15 8.70
N LYS A 384 -6.52 9.90 8.64
CA LYS A 384 -5.59 10.19 9.73
C LYS A 384 -5.10 11.62 9.62
N GLU A 385 -5.04 12.31 10.74
CA GLU A 385 -4.39 13.62 10.80
C GLU A 385 -2.87 13.46 10.61
N SER A 386 -2.26 14.36 9.86
CA SER A 386 -0.82 14.37 9.66
C SER A 386 -0.10 14.64 10.99
N HIS A 387 1.04 14.01 11.17
CA HIS A 387 1.91 14.19 12.35
C HIS A 387 1.26 13.84 13.70
N VAL A 388 0.16 13.06 13.70
CA VAL A 388 -0.47 12.56 14.93
C VAL A 388 -0.06 11.12 15.17
N TYR A 389 0.43 10.85 16.37
CA TYR A 389 0.67 9.51 16.88
C TYR A 389 -0.61 8.92 17.44
N TYR A 390 -0.98 7.72 16.96
CA TYR A 390 -2.19 7.02 17.37
C TYR A 390 -1.83 5.75 18.14
N GLU A 391 -2.29 5.66 19.38
CA GLU A 391 -2.15 4.45 20.19
C GLU A 391 -3.34 3.51 20.01
N PRO A 392 -3.09 2.19 19.90
CA PRO A 392 -4.14 1.19 19.86
C PRO A 392 -4.76 0.98 21.24
N LYS A 393 -6.08 1.09 21.37
CA LYS A 393 -6.81 0.88 22.65
C LYS A 393 -6.80 -0.58 23.12
N PHE A 394 -6.63 -1.54 22.21
CA PHE A 394 -6.59 -2.98 22.50
C PHE A 394 -5.28 -3.60 22.02
N ASP A 395 -4.17 -2.92 22.23
CA ASP A 395 -2.81 -3.34 21.91
C ASP A 395 -2.68 -3.98 20.50
N GLY A 396 -1.99 -5.10 20.41
CA GLY A 396 -1.74 -5.82 19.17
C GLY A 396 -3.00 -6.28 18.42
N VAL A 397 -4.15 -6.42 19.09
CA VAL A 397 -5.42 -6.83 18.44
C VAL A 397 -5.94 -5.70 17.55
N SER A 398 -5.89 -4.44 18.02
CA SER A 398 -6.27 -3.28 17.20
C SER A 398 -5.42 -3.17 15.95
N VAL A 399 -4.10 -3.33 16.09
CA VAL A 399 -3.15 -3.29 14.98
C VAL A 399 -3.39 -4.44 14.00
N PHE A 400 -3.63 -5.67 14.51
CA PHE A 400 -3.90 -6.84 13.69
C PHE A 400 -5.14 -6.65 12.81
N ILE A 401 -6.27 -6.22 13.39
CA ILE A 401 -7.52 -6.03 12.64
C ILE A 401 -7.39 -4.85 11.67
N TYR A 402 -6.74 -3.76 12.09
CA TYR A 402 -6.47 -2.62 11.22
C TYR A 402 -5.68 -3.03 9.98
N ASN A 403 -4.59 -3.78 10.14
CA ASN A 403 -3.76 -4.24 9.04
C ASN A 403 -4.51 -5.22 8.12
N LEU A 404 -5.34 -6.13 8.68
CA LEU A 404 -6.20 -7.00 7.89
C LEU A 404 -7.17 -6.20 7.00
N LEU A 405 -7.87 -5.22 7.57
CA LEU A 405 -8.81 -4.37 6.83
C LEU A 405 -8.09 -3.53 5.77
N TRP A 406 -6.94 -2.98 6.11
CA TRP A 406 -6.10 -2.21 5.19
C TRP A 406 -5.67 -3.06 3.97
N TRP A 407 -5.14 -4.26 4.23
CA TRP A 407 -4.77 -5.19 3.17
C TRP A 407 -5.98 -5.62 2.32
N LEU A 408 -7.11 -5.86 2.93
CA LEU A 408 -8.32 -6.25 2.21
C LEU A 408 -8.80 -5.16 1.27
N VAL A 409 -8.76 -3.89 1.67
CA VAL A 409 -9.08 -2.75 0.80
C VAL A 409 -8.08 -2.66 -0.35
N LEU A 410 -6.77 -2.67 -0.05
CA LEU A 410 -5.71 -2.54 -1.05
C LEU A 410 -5.77 -3.66 -2.09
N ILE A 411 -5.90 -4.91 -1.62
CA ILE A 411 -5.90 -6.08 -2.51
C ILE A 411 -7.19 -6.14 -3.33
N SER A 412 -8.35 -5.78 -2.76
CA SER A 412 -9.61 -5.72 -3.51
C SER A 412 -9.52 -4.74 -4.68
N LEU A 413 -8.95 -3.55 -4.46
CA LEU A 413 -8.72 -2.56 -5.51
C LEU A 413 -7.69 -3.06 -6.54
N SER A 414 -6.60 -3.64 -6.08
CA SER A 414 -5.53 -4.17 -6.95
C SER A 414 -6.04 -5.29 -7.86
N VAL A 415 -6.83 -6.24 -7.31
CA VAL A 415 -7.42 -7.34 -8.05
C VAL A 415 -8.46 -6.82 -9.08
N ALA A 416 -9.25 -5.78 -8.72
CA ALA A 416 -10.15 -5.16 -9.67
C ALA A 416 -9.40 -4.55 -10.87
N LEU A 417 -8.30 -3.84 -10.63
CA LEU A 417 -7.47 -3.25 -11.69
C LEU A 417 -6.81 -4.33 -12.56
N ILE A 418 -6.14 -5.31 -11.94
CA ILE A 418 -5.41 -6.35 -12.67
C ILE A 418 -6.36 -7.19 -13.53
N ASN A 419 -7.56 -7.53 -13.05
CA ASN A 419 -8.53 -8.28 -13.81
C ASN A 419 -9.08 -7.52 -15.02
N MET A 420 -8.95 -6.18 -15.06
CA MET A 420 -9.28 -5.37 -16.24
C MET A 420 -8.08 -5.12 -17.17
N LEU A 421 -6.91 -5.71 -16.90
CA LEU A 421 -5.80 -5.72 -17.85
C LEU A 421 -6.21 -6.49 -19.10
N PRO A 422 -5.96 -5.96 -20.33
CA PRO A 422 -6.43 -6.58 -21.56
C PRO A 422 -5.54 -7.76 -22.02
N VAL A 423 -5.44 -8.76 -21.16
CA VAL A 423 -4.71 -10.01 -21.35
C VAL A 423 -5.69 -11.17 -21.30
N GLY A 424 -5.51 -12.17 -22.15
CA GLY A 424 -6.48 -13.25 -22.34
C GLY A 424 -6.78 -14.12 -21.12
N ILE A 425 -5.95 -14.08 -20.08
CA ILE A 425 -6.17 -14.80 -18.83
C ILE A 425 -7.08 -14.05 -17.84
N PHE A 426 -7.33 -12.75 -18.08
CA PHE A 426 -8.17 -11.87 -17.26
C PHE A 426 -9.47 -11.51 -17.97
N ASP A 427 -10.47 -11.08 -17.23
CA ASP A 427 -11.76 -10.60 -17.76
C ASP A 427 -11.59 -9.44 -18.74
N GLY A 428 -10.62 -8.55 -18.47
CA GLY A 428 -10.30 -7.39 -19.29
C GLY A 428 -9.91 -7.73 -20.72
N GLY A 429 -9.27 -8.87 -20.95
CA GLY A 429 -8.96 -9.32 -22.31
C GLY A 429 -10.21 -9.58 -23.13
N ARG A 430 -11.16 -10.35 -22.60
CA ARG A 430 -12.43 -10.64 -23.26
C ARG A 430 -13.35 -9.42 -23.31
N PHE A 431 -13.32 -8.57 -22.29
CA PHE A 431 -14.03 -7.30 -22.25
C PHE A 431 -13.56 -6.36 -23.36
N LEU A 432 -12.24 -6.23 -23.57
CA LEU A 432 -11.68 -5.47 -24.70
C LEU A 432 -12.11 -6.05 -26.06
N TYR A 433 -12.03 -7.37 -26.22
CA TYR A 433 -12.49 -8.03 -27.44
C TYR A 433 -13.93 -7.64 -27.78
N LEU A 434 -14.85 -7.75 -26.82
CA LEU A 434 -16.27 -7.41 -27.01
C LEU A 434 -16.48 -5.91 -27.24
N THR A 435 -15.66 -5.05 -26.64
CA THR A 435 -15.69 -3.60 -26.85
C THR A 435 -15.34 -3.27 -28.30
N VAL A 436 -14.24 -3.82 -28.80
CA VAL A 436 -13.82 -3.63 -30.21
C VAL A 436 -14.85 -4.21 -31.18
N LEU A 437 -15.45 -5.36 -30.84
CA LEU A 437 -16.51 -5.96 -31.66
C LEU A 437 -17.76 -5.07 -31.71
N ALA A 438 -18.12 -4.42 -30.61
CA ALA A 438 -19.26 -3.49 -30.58
C ALA A 438 -19.02 -2.26 -31.45
N LEU A 439 -17.78 -1.75 -31.49
CA LEU A 439 -17.41 -0.56 -32.27
C LEU A 439 -17.22 -0.85 -33.74
N THR A 440 -16.53 -1.94 -34.08
CA THR A 440 -16.13 -2.24 -35.46
C THR A 440 -17.09 -3.16 -36.19
N LYS A 441 -17.93 -3.90 -35.45
CA LYS A 441 -18.79 -5.01 -35.99
C LYS A 441 -18.01 -6.06 -36.79
N ASN A 442 -16.69 -6.17 -36.55
CA ASN A 442 -15.78 -7.03 -37.28
C ASN A 442 -15.02 -7.97 -36.38
N GLU A 443 -15.36 -9.26 -36.42
CA GLU A 443 -14.70 -10.28 -35.57
C GLU A 443 -13.19 -10.42 -35.83
N LYS A 444 -12.76 -10.29 -37.10
CA LYS A 444 -11.33 -10.44 -37.44
C LYS A 444 -10.50 -9.33 -36.81
N ILE A 445 -10.99 -8.09 -36.84
CA ILE A 445 -10.34 -6.96 -36.19
C ILE A 445 -10.32 -7.18 -34.68
N SER A 446 -11.44 -7.55 -34.07
CA SER A 446 -11.55 -7.78 -32.61
C SER A 446 -10.60 -8.88 -32.13
N LYS A 447 -10.49 -10.00 -32.86
CA LYS A 447 -9.53 -11.07 -32.56
C LYS A 447 -8.08 -10.60 -32.71
N LYS A 448 -7.78 -9.81 -33.73
CA LYS A 448 -6.44 -9.26 -33.94
C LYS A 448 -6.04 -8.33 -32.80
N VAL A 449 -6.93 -7.40 -32.40
CA VAL A 449 -6.70 -6.49 -31.25
C VAL A 449 -6.51 -7.28 -29.96
N PHE A 450 -7.35 -8.26 -29.66
CA PHE A 450 -7.22 -9.12 -28.48
C PHE A 450 -5.87 -9.84 -28.42
N VAL A 451 -5.41 -10.43 -29.54
CA VAL A 451 -4.12 -11.15 -29.58
C VAL A 451 -2.95 -10.17 -29.41
N ILE A 452 -3.02 -9.02 -30.11
CA ILE A 452 -1.95 -8.02 -30.02
C ILE A 452 -1.87 -7.45 -28.62
N SER A 453 -2.99 -7.05 -28.01
CA SER A 453 -3.00 -6.51 -26.63
C SER A 453 -2.47 -7.53 -25.63
N THR A 454 -2.91 -8.80 -25.72
CA THR A 454 -2.43 -9.87 -24.86
C THR A 454 -0.90 -10.03 -24.95
N LYS A 455 -0.37 -10.15 -26.17
CA LYS A 455 1.08 -10.30 -26.39
C LYS A 455 1.86 -9.07 -25.92
N PHE A 456 1.36 -7.88 -26.21
CA PHE A 456 1.99 -6.62 -25.82
C PHE A 456 2.11 -6.49 -24.29
N PHE A 457 1.01 -6.68 -23.56
CA PHE A 457 1.04 -6.56 -22.09
C PHE A 457 1.84 -7.68 -21.43
N LEU A 458 1.78 -8.92 -21.92
CA LEU A 458 2.62 -10.00 -21.40
C LEU A 458 4.11 -9.74 -21.64
N PHE A 459 4.47 -9.24 -22.83
CA PHE A 459 5.85 -8.85 -23.14
C PHE A 459 6.32 -7.69 -22.23
N LEU A 460 5.48 -6.68 -22.06
CA LEU A 460 5.78 -5.53 -21.23
C LEU A 460 5.98 -5.93 -19.76
N LEU A 461 5.11 -6.78 -19.21
CA LEU A 461 5.24 -7.30 -17.85
C LEU A 461 6.52 -8.12 -17.69
N LEU A 462 6.86 -8.96 -18.67
CA LEU A 462 8.11 -9.72 -18.67
C LEU A 462 9.32 -8.78 -18.68
N LEU A 463 9.29 -7.75 -19.53
CA LEU A 463 10.36 -6.75 -19.62
C LEU A 463 10.58 -6.03 -18.29
N LEU A 464 9.48 -5.58 -17.64
CA LEU A 464 9.52 -4.92 -16.33
C LEU A 464 10.06 -5.85 -15.24
N LEU A 465 9.71 -7.15 -15.26
CA LEU A 465 10.27 -8.14 -14.34
C LEU A 465 11.78 -8.37 -14.56
N VAL A 466 12.22 -8.36 -15.81
CA VAL A 466 13.65 -8.45 -16.14
C VAL A 466 14.40 -7.21 -15.62
N PHE A 467 13.90 -6.01 -15.87
CA PHE A 467 14.51 -4.79 -15.34
C PHE A 467 14.56 -4.77 -13.82
N TRP A 468 13.47 -5.20 -13.17
CA TRP A 468 13.46 -5.35 -11.72
C TRP A 468 14.52 -6.36 -11.25
N ALA A 469 14.65 -7.51 -11.89
CA ALA A 469 15.66 -8.50 -11.52
C ALA A 469 17.09 -7.95 -11.69
N ILE A 470 17.33 -7.17 -12.74
CA ILE A 470 18.65 -6.53 -13.00
C ILE A 470 18.96 -5.47 -11.93
N SER A 471 17.93 -4.81 -11.34
CA SER A 471 18.16 -3.78 -10.31
C SER A 471 18.78 -4.30 -9.00
N PHE A 472 18.91 -5.61 -8.83
CA PHE A 472 19.61 -6.23 -7.70
C PHE A 472 21.12 -6.39 -7.92
N PHE A 473 21.57 -6.23 -9.15
CA PHE A 473 22.97 -6.34 -9.55
C PHE A 473 23.52 -4.98 -9.98
#